data_b9fd4095e03e5d3e0d53911a87b75811
#
_entry.id   b9fd4095e03e5d3e0d53911a87b75811
#
_cell.length_a   1.000
_cell.length_b   1.000
_cell.length_c   1.000
_cell.angle_alpha   90.00
_cell.angle_beta   90.00
_cell.angle_gamma   90.00
#
_symmetry.space_group_name_H-M   'P 1'
#
loop_
_entity.id
_entity.type
_entity.pdbx_description
1 polymer ?
#
loop_
_entity_poly.entity_id
_entity_poly.type
_entity_poly.pdbx_seq_one_letter_code
_entity_poly.pdbx_strand_id
1 'polypeptide(L)'
;MKLLLVEDDEYVAQVLAEAFGSDGHETTIRYTGEDGLAYLTRERPDAVVLDVRLPRLNGVAVLRQIRATDPALPVIIMTGLATPGEIAEARRLGVAEIIEKPQVLRHFSEALARIASRDRLQDAT
;
A
#
# COMPACT_ATOMS: atom_id res chain seq x y z
N MET A 1 4.85 -0.23 12.39
CA MET A 1 3.43 -0.37 11.97
C MET A 1 3.19 -1.76 11.40
N LYS A 2 1.94 -2.19 11.38
CA LYS A 2 1.53 -3.40 10.67
C LYS A 2 1.15 -3.02 9.25
N LEU A 3 1.80 -3.63 8.26
CA LEU A 3 1.62 -3.33 6.85
C LEU A 3 1.07 -4.54 6.11
N LEU A 4 0.18 -4.28 5.15
CA LEU A 4 -0.19 -5.26 4.13
C LEU A 4 0.50 -4.84 2.83
N LEU A 5 1.28 -5.74 2.27
CA LEU A 5 1.95 -5.52 0.98
C LEU A 5 1.31 -6.44 -0.06
N VAL A 6 0.76 -5.85 -1.11
CA VAL A 6 0.16 -6.59 -2.23
C VAL A 6 1.05 -6.41 -3.46
N GLU A 7 1.82 -7.44 -3.79
CA GLU A 7 2.81 -7.45 -4.87
C GLU A 7 2.92 -8.86 -5.42
N ASP A 8 2.78 -9.04 -6.74
CA ASP A 8 2.77 -10.36 -7.37
C ASP A 8 4.17 -10.95 -7.58
N ASP A 9 5.21 -10.14 -7.63
CA ASP A 9 6.59 -10.62 -7.75
C ASP A 9 7.11 -11.01 -6.37
N GLU A 10 7.36 -12.31 -6.15
CA GLU A 10 7.80 -12.82 -4.85
C GLU A 10 9.14 -12.22 -4.42
N TYR A 11 10.07 -12.04 -5.33
CA TYR A 11 11.37 -11.47 -5.02
C TYR A 11 11.24 -10.01 -4.56
N VAL A 12 10.50 -9.22 -5.33
CA VAL A 12 10.26 -7.81 -4.98
C VAL A 12 9.54 -7.69 -3.64
N ALA A 13 8.52 -8.51 -3.43
CA ALA A 13 7.76 -8.51 -2.17
C ALA A 13 8.66 -8.80 -0.97
N GLN A 14 9.55 -9.80 -1.08
CA GLN A 14 10.45 -10.15 0.02
C GLN A 14 11.49 -9.08 0.28
N VAL A 15 12.06 -8.47 -0.77
CA VAL A 15 13.02 -7.37 -0.61
C VAL A 15 12.37 -6.18 0.10
N LEU A 16 11.14 -5.84 -0.29
CA LEU A 16 10.42 -4.75 0.34
C LEU A 16 10.08 -5.07 1.80
N ALA A 17 9.60 -6.28 2.07
CA ALA A 17 9.26 -6.70 3.44
C ALA A 17 10.48 -6.68 4.36
N GLU A 18 11.65 -7.10 3.87
CA GLU A 18 12.89 -7.02 4.62
C GLU A 18 13.29 -5.58 4.92
N ALA A 19 13.18 -4.70 3.93
CA ALA A 19 13.48 -3.29 4.12
C ALA A 19 12.54 -2.64 5.14
N PHE A 20 11.24 -2.95 5.06
CA PHE A 20 10.26 -2.46 6.04
C PHE A 20 10.54 -3.01 7.44
N GLY A 21 10.92 -4.30 7.52
CA GLY A 21 11.32 -4.93 8.78
C GLY A 21 12.51 -4.24 9.43
N SER A 22 13.48 -3.79 8.63
CA SER A 22 14.63 -3.03 9.13
C SER A 22 14.23 -1.69 9.73
N ASP A 23 13.13 -1.11 9.27
CA ASP A 23 12.57 0.12 9.83
C ASP A 23 11.56 -0.15 10.96
N GLY A 24 11.44 -1.39 11.41
CA GLY A 24 10.59 -1.75 12.55
C GLY A 24 9.14 -2.07 12.19
N HIS A 25 8.82 -2.27 10.92
CA HIS A 25 7.45 -2.60 10.49
C HIS A 25 7.26 -4.10 10.33
N GLU A 26 6.08 -4.57 10.69
CA GLU A 26 5.66 -5.95 10.51
C GLU A 26 4.83 -6.05 9.23
N THR A 27 5.28 -6.82 8.25
CA THR A 27 4.66 -6.88 6.92
C THR A 27 4.01 -8.24 6.67
N THR A 28 2.75 -8.21 6.25
CA THR A 28 2.07 -9.37 5.70
C THR A 28 2.03 -9.20 4.17
N ILE A 29 2.48 -10.24 3.45
CA ILE A 29 2.53 -10.21 1.99
C ILE A 29 1.35 -10.99 1.43
N ARG A 30 0.72 -10.43 0.40
CA ARG A 30 -0.24 -11.13 -0.47
C ARG A 30 0.15 -10.89 -1.92
N TYR A 31 0.04 -11.93 -2.74
CA TYR A 31 0.56 -11.90 -4.11
C TYR A 31 -0.50 -11.56 -5.15
N THR A 32 -1.76 -11.48 -4.75
CA THR A 32 -2.87 -11.11 -5.64
C THR A 32 -3.75 -10.06 -4.97
N GLY A 33 -4.48 -9.29 -5.79
CA GLY A 33 -5.45 -8.32 -5.28
C GLY A 33 -6.55 -9.00 -4.50
N GLU A 34 -7.02 -10.17 -4.98
CA GLU A 34 -8.07 -10.95 -4.33
C GLU A 34 -7.65 -11.37 -2.92
N ASP A 35 -6.43 -11.90 -2.77
CA ASP A 35 -5.91 -12.32 -1.48
C ASP A 35 -5.68 -11.14 -0.54
N GLY A 36 -5.27 -10.00 -1.07
CA GLY A 36 -5.17 -8.76 -0.30
C GLY A 36 -6.52 -8.32 0.25
N LEU A 37 -7.55 -8.33 -0.59
CA LEU A 37 -8.90 -7.98 -0.16
C LEU A 37 -9.45 -8.98 0.86
N ALA A 38 -9.20 -10.28 0.67
CA ALA A 38 -9.59 -11.30 1.63
C ALA A 38 -8.95 -11.08 3.00
N TYR A 39 -7.67 -10.71 3.03
CA TYR A 39 -6.98 -10.36 4.27
C TYR A 39 -7.70 -9.20 4.99
N LEU A 40 -8.10 -8.17 4.26
CA LEU A 40 -8.73 -6.98 4.82
C LEU A 40 -10.13 -7.23 5.37
N THR A 41 -10.75 -8.37 5.07
CA THR A 41 -12.02 -8.76 5.70
C THR A 41 -11.84 -9.24 7.14
N ARG A 42 -10.62 -9.62 7.51
CA ARG A 42 -10.32 -10.21 8.83
C ARG A 42 -9.39 -9.34 9.68
N GLU A 43 -8.53 -8.57 9.03
CA GLU A 43 -7.51 -7.78 9.71
C GLU A 43 -7.50 -6.36 9.16
N ARG A 44 -7.17 -5.40 10.00
CA ARG A 44 -6.94 -4.02 9.56
C ARG A 44 -5.49 -3.63 9.83
N PRO A 45 -4.66 -3.56 8.78
CA PRO A 45 -3.29 -3.07 8.96
C PRO A 45 -3.29 -1.55 9.20
N ASP A 46 -2.14 -1.01 9.57
CA ASP A 46 -1.97 0.43 9.72
C ASP A 46 -1.86 1.13 8.36
N ALA A 47 -1.39 0.40 7.35
CA ALA A 47 -1.32 0.91 5.97
C ALA A 47 -1.24 -0.26 4.99
N VAL A 48 -1.65 0.00 3.76
CA VAL A 48 -1.54 -0.95 2.64
C VAL A 48 -0.56 -0.39 1.62
N VAL A 49 0.36 -1.23 1.16
CA VAL A 49 1.27 -0.94 0.05
C VAL A 49 0.81 -1.79 -1.13
N LEU A 50 0.43 -1.16 -2.22
CA LEU A 50 -0.33 -1.80 -3.29
C LEU A 50 0.30 -1.51 -4.65
N ASP A 51 0.66 -2.56 -5.39
CA ASP A 51 1.12 -2.42 -6.77
C ASP A 51 -0.08 -2.20 -7.70
N VAL A 52 0.05 -1.29 -8.65
CA VAL A 52 -0.98 -1.07 -9.67
C VAL A 52 -1.05 -2.24 -10.65
N ARG A 53 0.08 -2.82 -11.02
CA ARG A 53 0.16 -3.89 -12.02
C ARG A 53 0.08 -5.27 -11.40
N LEU A 54 -1.12 -5.64 -10.94
CA LEU A 54 -1.41 -6.97 -10.44
C LEU A 54 -2.10 -7.79 -11.52
N PRO A 55 -1.88 -9.12 -11.56
CA PRO A 55 -2.60 -9.97 -12.50
C PRO A 55 -4.09 -10.02 -12.15
N ARG A 56 -4.94 -10.15 -13.15
CA ARG A 56 -6.39 -10.30 -13.06
C ARG A 56 -7.10 -9.06 -12.47
N LEU A 57 -6.82 -8.72 -11.22
CA LEU A 57 -7.45 -7.59 -10.55
C LEU A 57 -6.43 -6.47 -10.38
N ASN A 58 -6.55 -5.43 -11.19
CA ASN A 58 -5.66 -4.26 -11.19
C ASN A 58 -5.68 -3.57 -9.83
N GLY A 59 -4.52 -3.00 -9.43
CA GLY A 59 -4.38 -2.33 -8.14
C GLY A 59 -5.34 -1.18 -7.92
N VAL A 60 -5.69 -0.43 -8.97
CA VAL A 60 -6.69 0.65 -8.83
C VAL A 60 -8.08 0.07 -8.51
N ALA A 61 -8.43 -1.08 -9.09
CA ALA A 61 -9.67 -1.77 -8.77
C ALA A 61 -9.67 -2.27 -7.30
N VAL A 62 -8.52 -2.76 -6.82
CA VAL A 62 -8.36 -3.13 -5.41
C VAL A 62 -8.56 -1.91 -4.51
N LEU A 63 -7.92 -0.80 -4.85
CA LEU A 63 -8.05 0.46 -4.10
C LEU A 63 -9.50 0.92 -4.04
N ARG A 64 -10.23 0.83 -5.14
CA ARG A 64 -11.65 1.20 -5.19
C ARG A 64 -12.47 0.39 -4.20
N GLN A 65 -12.22 -0.92 -4.13
CA GLN A 65 -12.91 -1.80 -3.19
C GLN A 65 -12.52 -1.49 -1.74
N ILE A 66 -11.24 -1.19 -1.48
CA ILE A 66 -10.79 -0.79 -0.14
C ILE A 66 -11.55 0.46 0.29
N ARG A 67 -11.66 1.45 -0.57
CA ARG A 67 -12.33 2.72 -0.25
C ARG A 67 -13.82 2.56 0.00
N ALA A 68 -14.45 1.58 -0.63
CA ALA A 68 -15.86 1.29 -0.39
C ALA A 68 -16.13 0.79 1.04
N THR A 69 -15.15 0.14 1.67
CA THR A 69 -15.31 -0.45 3.01
C THR A 69 -14.54 0.30 4.09
N ASP A 70 -13.44 0.96 3.74
CA ASP A 70 -12.59 1.67 4.71
C ASP A 70 -12.01 2.93 4.07
N PRO A 71 -12.74 4.05 4.13
CA PRO A 71 -12.27 5.28 3.51
C PRO A 71 -11.07 5.93 4.22
N ALA A 72 -10.75 5.50 5.44
CA ALA A 72 -9.67 6.09 6.25
C ALA A 72 -8.37 5.28 6.22
N LEU A 73 -8.37 4.06 5.69
CA LEU A 73 -7.18 3.22 5.66
C LEU A 73 -6.12 3.83 4.75
N PRO A 74 -4.92 4.14 5.26
CA PRO A 74 -3.86 4.68 4.41
C PRO A 74 -3.43 3.66 3.36
N VAL A 75 -3.36 4.08 2.11
CA VAL A 75 -2.89 3.25 0.99
C VAL A 75 -1.78 3.99 0.25
N ILE A 76 -0.67 3.30 0.06
CA ILE A 76 0.45 3.75 -0.76
C ILE A 76 0.43 2.94 -2.04
N ILE A 77 0.40 3.61 -3.18
CA ILE A 77 0.47 2.96 -4.48
C ILE A 77 1.92 2.91 -4.96
N MET A 78 2.34 1.72 -5.37
CA MET A 78 3.59 1.53 -6.11
C MET A 78 3.28 1.44 -7.60
N THR A 79 4.07 2.06 -8.44
CA THR A 79 3.86 1.97 -9.88
C THR A 79 5.15 2.02 -10.66
N GLY A 80 5.27 1.15 -11.68
CA GLY A 80 6.32 1.24 -12.69
C GLY A 80 5.77 1.73 -14.02
N LEU A 81 4.47 1.50 -14.27
CA LEU A 81 3.86 1.74 -15.58
C LEU A 81 2.41 2.23 -15.47
N ALA A 82 2.06 3.00 -14.45
CA ALA A 82 0.71 3.52 -14.33
C ALA A 82 0.43 4.58 -15.41
N THR A 83 -0.78 4.54 -15.96
CA THR A 83 -1.23 5.57 -16.90
C THR A 83 -1.62 6.83 -16.13
N PRO A 84 -1.65 8.00 -16.81
CA PRO A 84 -2.15 9.23 -16.16
C PRO A 84 -3.57 9.10 -15.62
N GLY A 85 -4.43 8.34 -16.30
CA GLY A 85 -5.80 8.07 -15.84
C GLY A 85 -5.83 7.26 -14.57
N GLU A 86 -4.99 6.24 -14.44
CA GLU A 86 -4.86 5.43 -13.23
C GLU A 86 -4.36 6.27 -12.06
N ILE A 87 -3.37 7.12 -12.29
CA ILE A 87 -2.84 8.03 -11.27
C ILE A 87 -3.92 9.00 -10.80
N ALA A 88 -4.66 9.59 -11.73
CA ALA A 88 -5.74 10.54 -11.40
C ALA A 88 -6.83 9.85 -10.57
N GLU A 89 -7.22 8.62 -10.92
CA GLU A 89 -8.21 7.87 -10.15
C GLU A 89 -7.71 7.53 -8.76
N ALA A 90 -6.45 7.09 -8.63
CA ALA A 90 -5.86 6.81 -7.33
C ALA A 90 -5.88 8.04 -6.42
N ARG A 91 -5.56 9.21 -6.97
CA ARG A 91 -5.62 10.47 -6.22
C ARG A 91 -7.05 10.81 -5.78
N ARG A 92 -8.04 10.61 -6.64
CA ARG A 92 -9.45 10.81 -6.27
C ARG A 92 -9.88 9.87 -5.15
N LEU A 93 -9.33 8.66 -5.12
CA LEU A 93 -9.60 7.67 -4.08
C LEU A 93 -8.78 7.90 -2.81
N GLY A 94 -8.05 9.00 -2.73
CA GLY A 94 -7.41 9.46 -1.51
C GLY A 94 -6.20 8.65 -1.08
N VAL A 95 -5.36 8.20 -2.01
CA VAL A 95 -4.11 7.52 -1.64
C VAL A 95 -3.20 8.46 -0.87
N ALA A 96 -2.46 7.90 0.10
CA ALA A 96 -1.52 8.68 0.91
C ALA A 96 -0.32 9.12 0.08
N GLU A 97 0.21 8.21 -0.76
CA GLU A 97 1.36 8.46 -1.61
C GLU A 97 1.29 7.62 -2.87
N ILE A 98 1.91 8.10 -3.95
CA ILE A 98 2.18 7.34 -5.16
C ILE A 98 3.69 7.32 -5.35
N ILE A 99 4.28 6.13 -5.37
CA ILE A 99 5.74 5.97 -5.44
C ILE A 99 6.10 5.15 -6.66
N GLU A 100 7.00 5.67 -7.48
CA GLU A 100 7.49 4.96 -8.66
C GLU A 100 8.53 3.90 -8.28
N LYS A 101 8.40 2.70 -8.84
CA LYS A 101 9.51 1.74 -8.88
C LYS A 101 10.55 2.30 -9.85
N PRO A 102 11.82 2.25 -9.64
CA PRO A 102 12.64 1.59 -8.64
C PRO A 102 12.97 2.42 -7.39
N GLN A 103 12.36 3.59 -7.22
CA GLN A 103 12.70 4.49 -6.10
C GLN A 103 12.00 4.09 -4.79
N VAL A 104 11.29 2.98 -4.82
CA VAL A 104 10.45 2.47 -3.75
C VAL A 104 11.16 2.43 -2.40
N LEU A 105 12.36 1.82 -2.33
CA LEU A 105 13.04 1.64 -1.04
C LEU A 105 13.41 2.96 -0.38
N ARG A 106 13.79 3.95 -1.16
CA ARG A 106 14.19 5.26 -0.66
C ARG A 106 13.00 6.09 -0.15
N HIS A 107 11.90 6.07 -0.90
CA HIS A 107 10.73 6.92 -0.60
C HIS A 107 9.78 6.27 0.38
N PHE A 108 9.82 4.95 0.54
CA PHE A 108 8.91 4.25 1.43
C PHE A 108 9.09 4.63 2.89
N SER A 109 10.34 4.67 3.37
CA SER A 109 10.61 5.06 4.76
C SER A 109 10.02 6.43 5.06
N GLU A 110 10.15 7.38 4.14
CA GLU A 110 9.61 8.72 4.30
C GLU A 110 8.07 8.72 4.31
N ALA A 111 7.45 7.98 3.39
CA ALA A 111 6.00 7.89 3.31
C ALA A 111 5.41 7.23 4.55
N LEU A 112 6.02 6.15 5.04
CA LEU A 112 5.57 5.48 6.26
C LEU A 112 5.75 6.34 7.49
N ALA A 113 6.85 7.11 7.55
CA ALA A 113 7.08 8.06 8.64
C ALA A 113 5.99 9.13 8.67
N ARG A 114 5.55 9.63 7.51
CA ARG A 114 4.46 10.60 7.43
C ARG A 114 3.14 10.03 7.94
N ILE A 115 2.83 8.78 7.60
CA ILE A 115 1.62 8.10 8.07
C ILE A 115 1.67 7.93 9.60
N ALA A 116 2.80 7.46 10.13
CA ALA A 116 2.99 7.28 11.57
C ALA A 116 2.85 8.61 12.32
N SER A 117 3.35 9.70 11.77
CA SER A 117 3.21 11.04 12.38
C SER A 117 1.76 11.49 12.42
N ARG A 118 0.98 11.22 11.35
CA ARG A 118 -0.46 11.54 11.32
C ARG A 118 -1.23 10.76 12.39
N ASP A 119 -0.94 9.46 12.52
CA ASP A 119 -1.60 8.62 13.52
C ASP A 119 -1.31 9.11 14.94
N ARG A 120 -0.06 9.50 15.22
CA ARG A 120 0.31 10.05 16.53
C ARG A 120 -0.41 11.36 16.83
N LEU A 121 -0.56 12.23 15.84
CA LEU A 121 -1.28 13.48 16.01
C LEU A 121 -2.77 13.26 16.27
N GLN A 122 -3.37 12.28 15.61
CA GLN A 122 -4.77 11.89 15.85
C GLN A 122 -4.95 11.31 17.25
N ASP A 123 -4.02 10.47 17.69
CA ASP A 123 -4.06 9.87 19.02
C ASP A 123 -3.88 10.89 20.14
N ALA A 124 -3.16 11.98 19.86
CA ALA A 124 -2.91 13.05 20.85
C ALA A 124 -4.11 13.97 21.07
N THR A 125 -5.10 13.90 20.19
CA THR A 125 -6.31 14.72 20.29
C THR A 125 -7.47 13.94 20.85
#